data_d9ddcb8580831b13445cfcae2edf4966
#
_entry.id   d9ddcb8580831b13445cfcae2edf4966
#
_cell.length_a   1.000
_cell.length_b   1.000
_cell.length_c   1.000
_cell.angle_alpha   90.00
_cell.angle_beta   90.00
_cell.angle_gamma   90.00
#
_symmetry.space_group_name_H-M   'P 1'
#
loop_
_entity.id
_entity.type
_entity.pdbx_description
1 polymer ?
#
loop_
_entity_poly.entity_id
_entity_poly.type
_entity_poly.pdbx_seq_one_letter_code
_entity_poly.pdbx_strand_id
1 'polypeptide(L)'
;KEKVIALCNSYYNNLTSFGSNAFAFPKTPAYEGNVGLNYLVGFSMQYFKGGLELSEIAYDIKAKDFKSTGGIKLSDDEAINFIYKVFELTQKLHDAGIILGDVNMGNILLLASTKLPVLVDIDSAQFGQYKCVALTEEYLDPDVEQQGKNLKGGYTYSTDSDYFALASMLFEFFVGV
;
A
#
# COMPACT_ATOMS: atom_id res chain seq x y z
N LYS A 1 0.61 18.28 -1.53
CA LYS A 1 2.02 18.74 -1.43
C LYS A 1 2.57 18.61 -0.01
N GLU A 2 1.96 19.25 0.98
CA GLU A 2 2.41 19.25 2.38
C GLU A 2 2.50 17.84 2.97
N LYS A 3 1.52 16.99 2.67
CA LYS A 3 1.48 15.58 3.09
C LYS A 3 2.73 14.80 2.65
N VAL A 4 3.11 14.88 1.37
CA VAL A 4 4.31 14.22 0.83
C VAL A 4 5.58 14.75 1.48
N ILE A 5 5.68 16.08 1.68
CA ILE A 5 6.82 16.70 2.36
C ILE A 5 6.90 16.21 3.82
N ALA A 6 5.76 16.10 4.50
CA ALA A 6 5.70 15.57 5.86
C ALA A 6 6.15 14.11 5.93
N LEU A 7 5.75 13.26 4.98
CA LEU A 7 6.25 11.88 4.88
C LEU A 7 7.76 11.82 4.67
N CYS A 8 8.30 12.63 3.73
CA CYS A 8 9.73 12.67 3.50
C CYS A 8 10.54 13.09 4.75
N ASN A 9 10.02 14.06 5.52
CA ASN A 9 10.79 14.67 6.61
C ASN A 9 10.64 13.95 7.95
N SER A 10 9.46 13.43 8.27
CA SER A 10 9.14 12.97 9.63
C SER A 10 9.06 11.45 9.76
N TYR A 11 8.51 10.79 8.76
CA TYR A 11 8.19 9.36 8.86
C TYR A 11 9.31 8.47 8.32
N TYR A 12 10.02 8.89 7.28
CA TYR A 12 11.09 8.09 6.71
C TYR A 12 12.20 7.80 7.73
N ASN A 13 12.60 8.81 8.53
CA ASN A 13 13.64 8.64 9.54
C ASN A 13 13.23 7.73 10.71
N ASN A 14 11.95 7.68 11.05
CA ASN A 14 11.42 6.82 12.11
C ASN A 14 11.15 5.40 11.62
N LEU A 15 10.81 5.22 10.35
CA LEU A 15 10.43 3.93 9.76
C LEU A 15 11.61 3.14 9.19
N THR A 16 12.80 3.75 9.04
CA THR A 16 14.03 3.02 8.73
C THR A 16 14.39 1.98 9.80
N SER A 17 13.88 2.15 11.04
CA SER A 17 13.99 1.15 12.10
C SER A 17 13.11 -0.09 11.88
N PHE A 18 12.10 -0.03 11.00
CA PHE A 18 11.16 -1.13 10.74
C PHE A 18 11.63 -2.13 9.65
N GLY A 19 12.85 -1.95 9.13
CA GLY A 19 13.35 -2.76 8.01
C GLY A 19 12.91 -2.17 6.67
N SER A 20 13.79 -1.36 6.09
CA SER A 20 13.56 -0.48 4.93
C SER A 20 13.17 -1.18 3.62
N ASN A 21 13.10 -2.52 3.60
CA ASN A 21 12.94 -3.29 2.36
C ASN A 21 11.50 -3.77 2.11
N ALA A 22 10.53 -3.31 2.91
CA ALA A 22 9.14 -3.76 2.80
C ALA A 22 8.14 -2.61 2.54
N PHE A 23 8.63 -1.36 2.44
CA PHE A 23 7.80 -0.19 2.27
C PHE A 23 8.36 0.79 1.24
N ALA A 24 7.52 1.26 0.32
CA ALA A 24 7.86 2.31 -0.66
C ALA A 24 7.42 3.70 -0.16
N PHE A 25 8.09 4.21 0.87
CA PHE A 25 7.84 5.57 1.33
C PHE A 25 8.45 6.64 0.42
N PRO A 26 7.81 7.82 0.30
CA PRO A 26 8.45 9.01 -0.23
C PRO A 26 9.74 9.32 0.55
N LYS A 27 10.88 9.44 -0.18
CA LYS A 27 12.20 9.69 0.42
C LYS A 27 12.63 11.14 0.30
N THR A 28 12.64 11.66 -0.92
CA THR A 28 13.15 12.99 -1.21
C THR A 28 12.19 13.71 -2.13
N PRO A 29 11.68 14.89 -1.73
CA PRO A 29 10.81 15.68 -2.60
C PRO A 29 11.61 16.24 -3.78
N ALA A 30 11.01 16.22 -4.96
CA ALA A 30 11.54 16.82 -6.18
C ALA A 30 10.83 18.13 -6.49
N TYR A 31 11.59 19.17 -6.79
CA TYR A 31 11.08 20.51 -7.05
C TYR A 31 11.51 20.99 -8.43
N GLU A 32 10.61 21.73 -9.09
CA GLU A 32 10.91 22.50 -10.28
C GLU A 32 10.94 24.00 -9.94
N GLY A 33 11.92 24.73 -10.46
CA GLY A 33 12.04 26.18 -10.31
C GLY A 33 13.39 26.64 -9.76
N ASN A 34 13.66 27.93 -9.91
CA ASN A 34 14.82 28.63 -9.35
C ASN A 34 14.58 28.97 -7.87
N VAL A 35 15.66 29.21 -7.15
CA VAL A 35 15.67 29.57 -5.71
C VAL A 35 14.61 30.63 -5.39
N GLY A 36 13.57 30.24 -4.62
CA GLY A 36 12.49 31.12 -4.16
C GLY A 36 11.08 30.77 -4.62
N LEU A 37 10.90 29.96 -5.70
CA LEU A 37 9.62 29.49 -6.19
C LEU A 37 9.70 28.01 -6.56
N ASN A 38 9.92 27.17 -5.54
CA ASN A 38 10.02 25.73 -5.73
C ASN A 38 8.63 25.09 -5.77
N TYR A 39 8.24 24.56 -6.92
CA TYR A 39 7.03 23.78 -7.07
C TYR A 39 7.36 22.30 -6.88
N LEU A 40 6.70 21.63 -5.92
CA LEU A 40 6.79 20.19 -5.77
C LEU A 40 6.21 19.52 -7.02
N VAL A 41 7.05 18.82 -7.76
CA VAL A 41 6.68 18.10 -9.00
C VAL A 41 6.68 16.58 -8.80
N GLY A 42 7.23 16.08 -7.69
CA GLY A 42 7.24 14.65 -7.38
C GLY A 42 8.12 14.35 -6.16
N PHE A 43 8.44 13.09 -6.03
CA PHE A 43 9.36 12.59 -4.99
C PHE A 43 10.06 11.32 -5.47
N SER A 44 11.21 11.00 -4.86
CA SER A 44 11.85 9.70 -5.05
C SER A 44 11.34 8.70 -4.03
N MET A 45 11.31 7.41 -4.39
CA MET A 45 11.01 6.30 -3.49
C MET A 45 11.92 5.11 -3.76
N GLN A 46 11.85 4.10 -2.90
CA GLN A 46 12.55 2.83 -3.12
C GLN A 46 11.95 2.11 -4.33
N TYR A 47 12.82 1.66 -5.24
CA TYR A 47 12.45 0.75 -6.31
C TYR A 47 12.65 -0.71 -5.89
N PHE A 48 11.66 -1.55 -6.11
CA PHE A 48 11.69 -2.97 -5.78
C PHE A 48 11.79 -3.81 -7.06
N LYS A 49 13.02 -4.14 -7.43
CA LYS A 49 13.28 -4.94 -8.64
C LYS A 49 12.65 -6.33 -8.52
N GLY A 50 11.84 -6.71 -9.51
CA GLY A 50 11.15 -8.01 -9.53
C GLY A 50 9.96 -8.09 -8.59
N GLY A 51 9.43 -6.93 -8.16
CA GLY A 51 8.11 -6.84 -7.55
C GLY A 51 7.04 -7.00 -8.62
N LEU A 52 6.04 -7.83 -8.34
CA LEU A 52 4.84 -8.03 -9.15
C LEU A 52 3.63 -7.60 -8.34
N GLU A 53 2.75 -6.82 -8.94
CA GLU A 53 1.50 -6.42 -8.30
C GLU A 53 0.58 -7.64 -8.11
N LEU A 54 -0.15 -7.68 -6.98
CA LEU A 54 -1.09 -8.79 -6.74
C LEU A 54 -2.20 -8.82 -7.78
N SER A 55 -2.60 -7.68 -8.32
CA SER A 55 -3.58 -7.58 -9.42
C SER A 55 -3.15 -8.38 -10.65
N GLU A 56 -1.88 -8.34 -11.03
CA GLU A 56 -1.34 -9.09 -12.17
C GLU A 56 -1.33 -10.59 -11.88
N ILE A 57 -0.91 -10.99 -10.68
CA ILE A 57 -0.83 -12.39 -10.27
C ILE A 57 -2.23 -13.01 -10.14
N ALA A 58 -3.19 -12.30 -9.52
CA ALA A 58 -4.56 -12.76 -9.37
C ALA A 58 -5.25 -13.01 -10.73
N TYR A 59 -4.99 -12.15 -11.70
CA TYR A 59 -5.53 -12.31 -13.06
C TYR A 59 -5.04 -13.60 -13.70
N ASP A 60 -3.77 -13.95 -13.59
CA ASP A 60 -3.18 -15.14 -14.18
C ASP A 60 -3.60 -16.44 -13.51
N ILE A 61 -3.82 -16.43 -12.19
CA ILE A 61 -4.40 -17.57 -11.48
C ILE A 61 -5.78 -17.88 -12.04
N LYS A 62 -6.62 -16.87 -12.26
CA LYS A 62 -7.97 -17.02 -12.87
C LYS A 62 -7.91 -17.49 -14.32
N ALA A 63 -6.95 -17.02 -15.10
CA ALA A 63 -6.80 -17.36 -16.53
C ALA A 63 -6.23 -18.77 -16.79
N LYS A 64 -5.78 -19.51 -15.77
CA LYS A 64 -5.07 -20.80 -15.87
C LYS A 64 -3.80 -20.77 -16.72
N ASP A 65 -3.31 -19.61 -17.09
CA ASP A 65 -2.14 -19.42 -17.94
C ASP A 65 -0.98 -18.75 -17.17
N PHE A 66 -0.32 -19.56 -16.35
CA PHE A 66 0.83 -19.14 -15.50
C PHE A 66 2.07 -18.68 -16.29
N LYS A 67 2.05 -18.72 -17.62
CA LYS A 67 3.23 -18.41 -18.43
C LYS A 67 3.43 -16.93 -18.71
N SER A 68 2.40 -16.10 -18.59
CA SER A 68 2.45 -14.69 -18.99
C SER A 68 3.08 -13.77 -17.95
N THR A 69 2.96 -14.07 -16.63
CA THR A 69 3.47 -13.24 -15.52
C THR A 69 4.84 -13.65 -14.98
N GLY A 70 5.63 -14.37 -15.72
CA GLY A 70 6.92 -14.84 -15.21
C GLY A 70 6.85 -16.05 -14.27
N GLY A 71 5.68 -16.68 -14.16
CA GLY A 71 5.53 -18.01 -13.57
C GLY A 71 5.78 -18.09 -12.06
N ILE A 72 5.45 -17.05 -11.28
CA ILE A 72 5.55 -17.13 -9.82
C ILE A 72 4.40 -17.97 -9.29
N LYS A 73 4.74 -19.12 -8.73
CA LYS A 73 3.83 -19.97 -8.01
C LYS A 73 4.20 -19.95 -6.53
N LEU A 74 3.21 -19.69 -5.68
CA LEU A 74 3.34 -19.86 -4.25
C LEU A 74 2.94 -21.28 -3.85
N SER A 75 3.71 -21.91 -2.98
CA SER A 75 3.22 -23.07 -2.21
C SER A 75 2.25 -22.59 -1.13
N ASP A 76 1.52 -23.52 -0.52
CA ASP A 76 0.58 -23.18 0.55
C ASP A 76 1.28 -22.49 1.73
N ASP A 77 2.48 -22.97 2.11
CA ASP A 77 3.29 -22.37 3.18
C ASP A 77 3.77 -20.95 2.80
N GLU A 78 4.18 -20.75 1.55
CA GLU A 78 4.58 -19.42 1.06
C GLU A 78 3.38 -18.46 1.04
N ALA A 79 2.19 -18.93 0.64
CA ALA A 79 0.96 -18.16 0.64
C ALA A 79 0.54 -17.74 2.06
N ILE A 80 0.55 -18.69 3.00
CA ILE A 80 0.26 -18.42 4.42
C ILE A 80 1.28 -17.42 5.00
N ASN A 81 2.56 -17.61 4.73
CA ASN A 81 3.59 -16.68 5.19
C ASN A 81 3.44 -15.30 4.56
N PHE A 82 3.06 -15.22 3.28
CA PHE A 82 2.79 -13.96 2.60
C PHE A 82 1.66 -13.19 3.28
N ILE A 83 0.51 -13.86 3.53
CA ILE A 83 -0.64 -13.26 4.24
C ILE A 83 -0.20 -12.74 5.61
N TYR A 84 0.47 -13.58 6.40
CA TYR A 84 0.95 -13.19 7.73
C TYR A 84 1.85 -11.94 7.66
N LYS A 85 2.75 -11.88 6.68
CA LYS A 85 3.66 -10.75 6.51
C LYS A 85 2.94 -9.48 6.06
N VAL A 86 1.90 -9.56 5.23
CA VAL A 86 1.09 -8.39 4.87
C VAL A 86 0.46 -7.77 6.13
N PHE A 87 -0.18 -8.61 6.98
CA PHE A 87 -0.76 -8.12 8.23
C PHE A 87 0.29 -7.59 9.21
N GLU A 88 1.46 -8.24 9.34
CA GLU A 88 2.57 -7.75 10.18
C GLU A 88 3.06 -6.37 9.72
N LEU A 89 3.21 -6.16 8.40
CA LEU A 89 3.62 -4.87 7.85
C LEU A 89 2.56 -3.79 8.08
N THR A 90 1.28 -4.12 7.88
CA THR A 90 0.17 -3.19 8.15
C THR A 90 0.12 -2.81 9.63
N GLN A 91 0.27 -3.79 10.54
CA GLN A 91 0.33 -3.50 11.98
C GLN A 91 1.46 -2.53 12.33
N LYS A 92 2.65 -2.70 11.72
CA LYS A 92 3.76 -1.75 11.92
C LYS A 92 3.43 -0.32 11.49
N LEU A 93 2.69 -0.15 10.39
CA LEU A 93 2.20 1.16 9.98
C LEU A 93 1.20 1.73 10.99
N HIS A 94 0.25 0.91 11.45
CA HIS A 94 -0.72 1.30 12.47
C HIS A 94 -0.06 1.72 13.77
N ASP A 95 0.96 0.98 14.24
CA ASP A 95 1.75 1.31 15.43
C ASP A 95 2.49 2.65 15.28
N ALA A 96 2.83 3.03 14.05
CA ALA A 96 3.41 4.34 13.72
C ALA A 96 2.35 5.45 13.48
N GLY A 97 1.06 5.15 13.65
CA GLY A 97 -0.03 6.09 13.43
C GLY A 97 -0.36 6.34 11.96
N ILE A 98 0.00 5.41 11.08
CA ILE A 98 -0.27 5.46 9.63
C ILE A 98 -1.36 4.45 9.31
N ILE A 99 -2.44 4.90 8.67
CA ILE A 99 -3.56 4.09 8.18
C ILE A 99 -3.50 4.14 6.65
N LEU A 100 -3.50 2.99 6.00
CA LEU A 100 -3.36 2.89 4.54
C LEU A 100 -4.53 3.56 3.83
N GLY A 101 -5.75 3.19 4.19
CA GLY A 101 -7.00 3.72 3.64
C GLY A 101 -7.33 3.19 2.24
N ASP A 102 -6.41 3.31 1.29
CA ASP A 102 -6.59 2.83 -0.08
C ASP A 102 -5.91 1.47 -0.28
N VAL A 103 -6.41 0.46 0.40
CA VAL A 103 -5.91 -0.93 0.27
C VAL A 103 -6.48 -1.55 -1.00
N ASN A 104 -5.59 -1.97 -1.91
CA ASN A 104 -5.94 -2.69 -3.13
C ASN A 104 -4.79 -3.57 -3.63
N MET A 105 -5.07 -4.45 -4.62
CA MET A 105 -4.09 -5.39 -5.15
C MET A 105 -2.89 -4.73 -5.84
N GLY A 106 -3.05 -3.51 -6.38
CA GLY A 106 -1.96 -2.74 -7.00
C GLY A 106 -0.98 -2.17 -5.98
N ASN A 107 -1.42 -1.98 -4.71
CA ASN A 107 -0.62 -1.38 -3.65
C ASN A 107 0.20 -2.40 -2.83
N ILE A 108 0.14 -3.68 -3.19
CA ILE A 108 0.93 -4.75 -2.59
C ILE A 108 1.70 -5.48 -3.67
N LEU A 109 3.03 -5.48 -3.55
CA LEU A 109 3.91 -6.24 -4.44
C LEU A 109 4.32 -7.55 -3.79
N LEU A 110 4.38 -8.61 -4.61
CA LEU A 110 5.08 -9.85 -4.29
C LEU A 110 6.49 -9.81 -4.87
N LEU A 111 7.52 -9.89 -4.07
CA LEU A 111 8.90 -10.00 -4.55
C LEU A 111 9.17 -11.41 -5.08
N ALA A 112 9.48 -11.53 -6.36
CA ALA A 112 9.74 -12.80 -7.02
C ALA A 112 10.82 -13.65 -6.34
N SER A 113 11.88 -12.99 -5.84
CA SER A 113 13.06 -13.64 -5.26
C SER A 113 12.85 -14.17 -3.85
N THR A 114 12.05 -13.52 -3.04
CA THR A 114 11.86 -13.83 -1.61
C THR A 114 10.47 -14.33 -1.26
N LYS A 115 9.50 -14.16 -2.15
CA LYS A 115 8.07 -14.41 -1.93
C LYS A 115 7.49 -13.58 -0.77
N LEU A 116 8.11 -12.43 -0.48
CA LEU A 116 7.66 -11.54 0.59
C LEU A 116 6.92 -10.34 0.02
N PRO A 117 5.95 -9.78 0.78
CA PRO A 117 5.22 -8.59 0.37
C PRO A 117 6.05 -7.31 0.53
N VAL A 118 5.71 -6.32 -0.29
CA VAL A 118 6.10 -4.92 -0.14
C VAL A 118 4.85 -4.07 -0.27
N LEU A 119 4.64 -3.14 0.66
CA LEU A 119 3.58 -2.16 0.57
C LEU A 119 4.09 -0.92 -0.18
N VAL A 120 3.35 -0.53 -1.22
CA VAL A 120 3.66 0.63 -2.07
C VAL A 120 2.52 1.65 -2.01
N ASP A 121 2.71 2.80 -2.65
CA ASP A 121 1.73 3.90 -2.71
C ASP A 121 1.29 4.46 -1.34
N ILE A 122 2.20 4.43 -0.37
CA ILE A 122 1.94 4.87 1.01
C ILE A 122 1.78 6.41 1.12
N ASP A 123 2.10 7.15 0.08
CA ASP A 123 1.87 8.61 0.05
C ASP A 123 0.38 8.99 0.04
N SER A 124 -0.51 8.06 -0.34
CA SER A 124 -1.96 8.21 -0.19
C SER A 124 -2.46 8.01 1.25
N ALA A 125 -1.70 7.33 2.12
CA ALA A 125 -2.10 6.93 3.48
C ALA A 125 -2.52 8.09 4.39
N GLN A 126 -3.35 7.81 5.39
CA GLN A 126 -3.78 8.77 6.42
C GLN A 126 -2.79 8.77 7.58
N PHE A 127 -2.36 9.95 8.05
CA PHE A 127 -1.53 10.10 9.26
C PHE A 127 -1.62 11.52 9.81
N GLY A 128 -1.56 11.68 11.12
CA GLY A 128 -1.67 12.98 11.78
C GLY A 128 -2.91 13.74 11.30
N GLN A 129 -2.71 14.94 10.75
CA GLN A 129 -3.79 15.76 10.18
C GLN A 129 -4.11 15.45 8.71
N TYR A 130 -3.30 14.62 8.05
CA TYR A 130 -3.44 14.34 6.61
C TYR A 130 -4.36 13.15 6.39
N LYS A 131 -5.47 13.39 5.68
CA LYS A 131 -6.46 12.36 5.34
C LYS A 131 -6.03 11.56 4.12
N CYS A 132 -6.47 10.31 4.03
CA CYS A 132 -6.50 9.57 2.78
C CYS A 132 -7.70 10.08 1.95
N VAL A 133 -7.42 10.46 0.70
CA VAL A 133 -8.45 10.91 -0.26
C VAL A 133 -8.67 9.90 -1.38
N ALA A 134 -7.80 8.91 -1.47
CA ALA A 134 -7.93 7.81 -2.41
C ALA A 134 -9.00 6.82 -1.91
N LEU A 135 -9.60 6.11 -2.84
CA LEU A 135 -10.68 5.16 -2.58
C LEU A 135 -10.67 4.07 -3.65
N THR A 136 -10.64 2.82 -3.21
CA THR A 136 -10.95 1.65 -4.03
C THR A 136 -12.27 1.08 -3.53
N GLU A 137 -13.35 1.23 -4.32
CA GLU A 137 -14.71 0.85 -3.92
C GLU A 137 -14.85 -0.63 -3.64
N GLU A 138 -14.09 -1.46 -4.33
CA GLU A 138 -14.14 -2.93 -4.28
C GLU A 138 -13.85 -3.50 -2.88
N TYR A 139 -12.96 -2.84 -2.12
CA TYR A 139 -12.54 -3.27 -0.77
C TYR A 139 -12.93 -2.28 0.32
N LEU A 140 -13.81 -1.33 0.00
CA LEU A 140 -14.22 -0.31 0.94
C LEU A 140 -15.03 -0.92 2.09
N ASP A 141 -14.60 -0.60 3.31
CA ASP A 141 -15.37 -0.92 4.52
C ASP A 141 -16.73 -0.19 4.47
N PRO A 142 -17.87 -0.91 4.65
CA PRO A 142 -19.19 -0.31 4.63
C PRO A 142 -19.38 0.83 5.62
N ASP A 143 -18.72 0.79 6.79
CA ASP A 143 -18.80 1.84 7.80
C ASP A 143 -18.09 3.12 7.31
N VAL A 144 -16.96 2.97 6.60
CA VAL A 144 -16.26 4.09 5.96
C VAL A 144 -17.09 4.65 4.81
N GLU A 145 -17.70 3.81 4.00
CA GLU A 145 -18.59 4.21 2.92
C GLU A 145 -19.77 5.05 3.43
N GLN A 146 -20.42 4.59 4.51
CA GLN A 146 -21.53 5.31 5.11
C GLN A 146 -21.11 6.68 5.66
N GLN A 147 -19.96 6.77 6.31
CA GLN A 147 -19.41 8.02 6.83
C GLN A 147 -18.99 8.96 5.69
N GLY A 148 -18.37 8.45 4.64
CA GLY A 148 -17.89 9.22 3.49
C GLY A 148 -19.00 9.98 2.77
N LYS A 149 -20.20 9.41 2.69
CA LYS A 149 -21.39 10.05 2.13
C LYS A 149 -21.82 11.35 2.87
N ASN A 150 -21.35 11.52 4.10
CA ASN A 150 -21.74 12.61 4.99
C ASN A 150 -20.62 13.64 5.25
N LEU A 151 -19.41 13.43 4.76
CA LEU A 151 -18.25 14.28 5.05
C LEU A 151 -17.80 15.09 3.84
N LYS A 152 -17.73 16.41 4.03
CA LYS A 152 -17.03 17.28 3.08
C LYS A 152 -15.51 17.16 3.33
N GLY A 153 -14.82 16.43 2.47
CA GLY A 153 -13.34 16.47 2.49
C GLY A 153 -12.61 15.14 2.63
N GLY A 154 -13.23 14.02 2.31
CA GLY A 154 -12.59 12.70 2.26
C GLY A 154 -13.10 11.72 3.31
N TYR A 155 -12.65 10.50 3.19
CA TYR A 155 -13.03 9.41 4.05
C TYR A 155 -12.25 9.43 5.38
N THR A 156 -12.84 8.88 6.42
CA THR A 156 -12.15 8.66 7.70
C THR A 156 -11.91 7.17 7.86
N TYR A 157 -10.70 6.77 7.51
CA TYR A 157 -10.26 5.39 7.66
C TYR A 157 -9.78 5.12 9.09
N SER A 158 -9.86 3.85 9.48
CA SER A 158 -9.40 3.32 10.76
C SER A 158 -8.50 2.11 10.54
N THR A 159 -7.87 1.62 11.60
CA THR A 159 -7.14 0.35 11.57
C THR A 159 -8.05 -0.81 11.19
N ASP A 160 -9.30 -0.81 11.66
CA ASP A 160 -10.27 -1.86 11.36
C ASP A 160 -10.68 -1.83 9.89
N SER A 161 -10.84 -0.64 9.29
CA SER A 161 -11.15 -0.52 7.86
C SER A 161 -10.01 -1.03 6.96
N ASP A 162 -8.74 -0.82 7.35
CA ASP A 162 -7.61 -1.42 6.65
C ASP A 162 -7.64 -2.95 6.74
N TYR A 163 -7.92 -3.51 7.93
CA TYR A 163 -8.01 -4.95 8.09
C TYR A 163 -9.19 -5.57 7.35
N PHE A 164 -10.33 -4.89 7.29
CA PHE A 164 -11.47 -5.29 6.47
C PHE A 164 -11.08 -5.38 5.00
N ALA A 165 -10.47 -4.31 4.46
CA ALA A 165 -10.04 -4.24 3.07
C ALA A 165 -8.98 -5.32 2.75
N LEU A 166 -7.98 -5.51 3.62
CA LEU A 166 -6.97 -6.56 3.49
C LEU A 166 -7.58 -7.96 3.49
N ALA A 167 -8.49 -8.24 4.40
CA ALA A 167 -9.14 -9.56 4.49
C ALA A 167 -9.96 -9.85 3.23
N SER A 168 -10.73 -8.89 2.75
CA SER A 168 -11.55 -9.02 1.53
C SER A 168 -10.68 -9.22 0.29
N MET A 169 -9.64 -8.39 0.14
CA MET A 169 -8.71 -8.46 -0.99
C MET A 169 -7.91 -9.77 -1.01
N LEU A 170 -7.37 -10.20 0.13
CA LEU A 170 -6.59 -11.45 0.22
C LEU A 170 -7.49 -12.67 0.04
N PHE A 171 -8.74 -12.62 0.53
CA PHE A 171 -9.71 -13.67 0.25
C PHE A 171 -9.95 -13.80 -1.25
N GLU A 172 -10.22 -12.70 -1.95
CA GLU A 172 -10.39 -12.70 -3.41
C GLU A 172 -9.15 -13.25 -4.11
N PHE A 173 -7.96 -12.78 -3.71
CA PHE A 173 -6.69 -13.21 -4.31
C PHE A 173 -6.46 -14.72 -4.21
N PHE A 174 -6.68 -15.33 -3.01
CA PHE A 174 -6.38 -16.74 -2.78
C PHE A 174 -7.54 -17.68 -3.15
N VAL A 175 -8.78 -17.24 -3.08
CA VAL A 175 -9.95 -18.07 -3.44
C VAL A 175 -10.29 -17.93 -4.91
N GLY A 176 -9.93 -16.84 -5.55
CA GLY A 176 -10.13 -16.63 -6.98
C GLY A 176 -11.60 -16.37 -7.38
N VAL A 177 -12.37 -15.75 -6.50
CA VAL A 177 -13.80 -15.40 -6.72
C VAL A 177 -13.94 -13.98 -7.19
#